data_2711f4e894f29b1707a51fdb8436410c
#
_entry.id   2711f4e894f29b1707a51fdb8436410c
#
_cell.length_a   1.000
_cell.length_b   1.000
_cell.length_c   1.000
_cell.angle_alpha   90.00
_cell.angle_beta   90.00
_cell.angle_gamma   90.00
#
_symmetry.space_group_name_H-M   'P 1'
#
loop_
_entity.id
_entity.type
_entity.pdbx_description
1 polymer ?
#
loop_
_entity_poly.entity_id
_entity_poly.type
_entity_poly.pdbx_seq_one_letter_code
_entity_poly.pdbx_strand_id
1 'polypeptide(L)'
;MPRPWTVTRHDPIEKIDENLWTVNGDVPGFPPAARFHRRMHVVKLSDGRLVFHNAVPLGDTALAEVMAWGKPSILIVPHQLHAMDAHGFQARLGLPVFTSRAAVEKVRAIVKVDGTLEELPKDPALRCEPLAGTKFGEAAYVVRTGPRASLIFCDAVINSRHGGGFAGFLFRLLGFTGPEPKMAGAYKLRAVSDKAALKRDLLRLADTPGLVRMVPSHGEIVTEDPAGAIRRAAERA
;
A
#
# COMPACT_ATOMS: atom_id res chain seq x y z
N MET A 1 5.31 17.35 -12.54
CA MET A 1 5.37 16.71 -13.86
C MET A 1 5.27 15.20 -13.69
N PRO A 2 4.63 14.46 -14.61
CA PRO A 2 4.60 12.99 -14.58
C PRO A 2 6.02 12.42 -14.60
N ARG A 3 6.31 11.48 -13.71
CA ARG A 3 7.63 10.89 -13.59
C ARG A 3 7.76 9.68 -14.53
N PRO A 4 8.83 9.58 -15.36
CA PRO A 4 9.07 8.39 -16.17
C PRO A 4 9.46 7.20 -15.27
N TRP A 5 9.52 5.99 -15.85
CA TRP A 5 10.06 4.82 -15.16
C TRP A 5 11.49 5.09 -14.70
N THR A 6 11.65 5.35 -13.41
CA THR A 6 12.94 5.69 -12.82
C THR A 6 13.19 4.73 -11.67
N VAL A 7 14.07 3.77 -11.86
CA VAL A 7 14.43 2.81 -10.81
C VAL A 7 15.16 3.56 -9.71
N THR A 8 14.58 3.51 -8.51
CA THR A 8 15.26 3.88 -7.26
C THR A 8 15.80 2.61 -6.62
N ARG A 9 16.62 2.75 -5.59
CA ARG A 9 17.04 1.61 -4.80
C ARG A 9 15.81 0.88 -4.25
N HIS A 10 15.77 -0.43 -4.45
CA HIS A 10 14.73 -1.30 -3.91
C HIS A 10 15.35 -2.61 -3.41
N ASP A 11 14.67 -3.24 -2.46
CA ASP A 11 15.05 -4.55 -1.97
C ASP A 11 14.72 -5.64 -3.01
N PRO A 12 15.26 -6.85 -2.87
CA PRO A 12 14.80 -8.02 -3.62
C PRO A 12 13.29 -8.26 -3.43
N ILE A 13 12.69 -8.97 -4.37
CA ILE A 13 11.28 -9.39 -4.26
C ILE A 13 11.14 -10.33 -3.07
N GLU A 14 10.23 -10.00 -2.16
CA GLU A 14 9.83 -10.83 -1.06
C GLU A 14 8.53 -11.57 -1.39
N LYS A 15 8.61 -12.91 -1.52
CA LYS A 15 7.48 -13.80 -1.84
C LYS A 15 6.79 -14.22 -0.54
N ILE A 16 5.86 -13.40 -0.07
CA ILE A 16 5.25 -13.60 1.26
C ILE A 16 4.08 -14.59 1.26
N ASP A 17 3.51 -14.88 0.09
CA ASP A 17 2.56 -15.96 -0.12
C ASP A 17 2.56 -16.41 -1.60
N GLU A 18 1.84 -17.50 -1.91
CA GLU A 18 1.72 -18.06 -3.27
C GLU A 18 1.18 -17.06 -4.29
N ASN A 19 0.31 -16.14 -3.85
CA ASN A 19 -0.32 -15.11 -4.69
C ASN A 19 -0.06 -13.68 -4.21
N LEU A 20 0.90 -13.47 -3.28
CA LEU A 20 1.26 -12.15 -2.78
C LEU A 20 2.78 -11.99 -2.67
N TRP A 21 3.33 -11.12 -3.52
CA TRP A 21 4.72 -10.69 -3.50
C TRP A 21 4.83 -9.22 -3.13
N THR A 22 5.95 -8.81 -2.54
CA THR A 22 6.19 -7.40 -2.20
C THR A 22 7.60 -6.96 -2.53
N VAL A 23 7.76 -5.65 -2.69
CA VAL A 23 9.08 -5.01 -2.86
C VAL A 23 9.09 -3.70 -2.08
N ASN A 24 10.05 -3.54 -1.18
CA ASN A 24 10.35 -2.24 -0.59
C ASN A 24 11.22 -1.42 -1.53
N GLY A 25 10.91 -0.14 -1.69
CA GLY A 25 11.74 0.80 -2.44
C GLY A 25 11.85 2.14 -1.74
N ASP A 26 12.90 2.87 -2.04
CA ASP A 26 13.11 4.21 -1.51
C ASP A 26 12.02 5.15 -2.02
N VAL A 27 11.57 6.06 -1.17
CA VAL A 27 10.67 7.13 -1.57
C VAL A 27 11.49 8.23 -2.26
N PRO A 28 11.18 8.55 -3.53
CA PRO A 28 11.88 9.60 -4.27
C PRO A 28 11.84 10.95 -3.54
N GLY A 29 12.96 11.66 -3.54
CA GLY A 29 13.09 12.96 -2.90
C GLY A 29 13.46 12.91 -1.41
N PHE A 30 13.53 11.72 -0.80
CA PHE A 30 14.06 11.56 0.55
C PHE A 30 15.51 11.06 0.50
N PRO A 31 16.40 11.59 1.37
CA PRO A 31 17.77 11.09 1.43
C PRO A 31 17.77 9.63 1.92
N PRO A 32 18.68 8.75 1.41
CA PRO A 32 18.75 7.35 1.83
C PRO A 32 18.92 7.17 3.36
N ALA A 33 19.58 8.13 4.02
CA ALA A 33 19.74 8.14 5.47
C ALA A 33 18.41 8.24 6.24
N ALA A 34 17.35 8.77 5.63
CA ALA A 34 16.04 8.86 6.24
C ALA A 34 15.37 7.49 6.43
N ARG A 35 15.82 6.45 5.70
CA ARG A 35 15.25 5.10 5.72
C ARG A 35 13.73 5.09 5.57
N PHE A 36 13.21 6.02 4.79
CA PHE A 36 11.79 6.10 4.51
C PHE A 36 11.49 5.33 3.22
N HIS A 37 10.98 4.13 3.39
CA HIS A 37 10.65 3.22 2.32
C HIS A 37 9.14 3.15 2.10
N ARG A 38 8.77 2.74 0.89
CA ARG A 38 7.41 2.36 0.55
C ARG A 38 7.41 0.96 -0.02
N ARG A 39 6.36 0.22 0.23
CA ARG A 39 6.20 -1.14 -0.27
C ARG A 39 5.20 -1.17 -1.42
N MET A 40 5.62 -1.74 -2.53
CA MET A 40 4.73 -2.20 -3.58
C MET A 40 4.26 -3.60 -3.26
N HIS A 41 2.99 -3.88 -3.50
CA HIS A 41 2.42 -5.21 -3.41
C HIS A 41 2.02 -5.67 -4.81
N VAL A 42 2.31 -6.92 -5.13
CA VAL A 42 1.89 -7.57 -6.36
C VAL A 42 1.01 -8.75 -5.99
N VAL A 43 -0.26 -8.69 -6.36
CA VAL A 43 -1.24 -9.74 -6.08
C VAL A 43 -1.54 -10.48 -7.37
N LYS A 44 -1.42 -11.81 -7.34
CA LYS A 44 -1.83 -12.67 -8.43
C LYS A 44 -3.28 -13.08 -8.24
N LEU A 45 -4.12 -12.72 -9.20
CA LEU A 45 -5.54 -13.09 -9.24
C LEU A 45 -5.72 -14.57 -9.60
N SER A 46 -6.93 -15.07 -9.40
CA SER A 46 -7.27 -16.47 -9.67
C SER A 46 -7.08 -16.89 -11.15
N ASP A 47 -7.12 -15.94 -12.07
CA ASP A 47 -6.90 -16.15 -13.51
C ASP A 47 -5.45 -15.89 -13.97
N GLY A 48 -4.52 -15.66 -13.04
CA GLY A 48 -3.10 -15.41 -13.32
C GLY A 48 -2.75 -13.97 -13.67
N ARG A 49 -3.71 -13.05 -13.69
CA ARG A 49 -3.44 -11.61 -13.84
C ARG A 49 -2.78 -11.05 -12.57
N LEU A 50 -1.92 -10.04 -12.77
CA LEU A 50 -1.24 -9.36 -11.67
C LEU A 50 -1.84 -7.98 -11.44
N VAL A 51 -2.11 -7.70 -10.18
CA VAL A 51 -2.52 -6.38 -9.67
C VAL A 51 -1.34 -5.78 -8.91
N PHE A 52 -0.87 -4.63 -9.35
CA PHE A 52 0.15 -3.84 -8.65
C PHE A 52 -0.54 -2.81 -7.76
N HIS A 53 -0.18 -2.77 -6.52
CA HIS A 53 -0.66 -1.76 -5.56
C HIS A 53 0.54 -0.96 -5.06
N ASN A 54 0.49 0.37 -5.18
CA ASN A 54 1.55 1.28 -4.75
C ASN A 54 2.86 1.13 -5.55
N ALA A 55 2.90 1.67 -6.76
CA ALA A 55 3.98 1.49 -7.74
C ALA A 55 5.39 1.79 -7.22
N VAL A 56 6.31 0.83 -7.35
CA VAL A 56 7.76 0.98 -7.17
C VAL A 56 8.45 0.48 -8.43
N PRO A 57 9.10 1.34 -9.25
CA PRO A 57 9.81 0.92 -10.45
C PRO A 57 10.93 -0.07 -10.13
N LEU A 58 10.86 -1.24 -10.76
CA LEU A 58 11.81 -2.33 -10.58
C LEU A 58 12.95 -2.24 -11.60
N GLY A 59 14.13 -2.72 -11.20
CA GLY A 59 15.19 -3.05 -12.15
C GLY A 59 14.79 -4.19 -13.08
N ASP A 60 15.44 -4.31 -14.23
CA ASP A 60 15.03 -5.23 -15.30
C ASP A 60 14.96 -6.70 -14.86
N THR A 61 15.90 -7.17 -14.04
CA THR A 61 15.88 -8.55 -13.51
C THR A 61 14.66 -8.81 -12.63
N ALA A 62 14.38 -7.91 -11.68
CA ALA A 62 13.22 -8.06 -10.79
C ALA A 62 11.90 -7.91 -11.56
N LEU A 63 11.86 -7.00 -12.55
CA LEU A 63 10.70 -6.87 -13.43
C LEU A 63 10.45 -8.14 -14.24
N ALA A 64 11.50 -8.73 -14.81
CA ALA A 64 11.40 -9.98 -15.57
C ALA A 64 10.90 -11.13 -14.71
N GLU A 65 11.32 -11.21 -13.44
CA GLU A 65 10.83 -12.21 -12.49
C GLU A 65 9.31 -12.05 -12.22
N VAL A 66 8.84 -10.82 -12.02
CA VAL A 66 7.40 -10.55 -11.84
C VAL A 66 6.62 -10.88 -13.11
N MET A 67 7.14 -10.52 -14.29
CA MET A 67 6.50 -10.81 -15.59
C MET A 67 6.41 -12.31 -15.88
N ALA A 68 7.39 -13.09 -15.44
CA ALA A 68 7.37 -14.56 -15.55
C ALA A 68 6.35 -15.21 -14.60
N TRP A 69 6.01 -14.55 -13.48
CA TRP A 69 5.05 -15.06 -12.51
C TRP A 69 3.60 -14.92 -12.95
N GLY A 70 3.26 -13.86 -13.71
CA GLY A 70 1.91 -13.66 -14.21
C GLY A 70 1.80 -12.47 -15.17
N LYS A 71 0.61 -12.22 -15.67
CA LYS A 71 0.35 -11.14 -16.64
C LYS A 71 0.03 -9.82 -15.92
N PRO A 72 0.89 -8.79 -15.97
CA PRO A 72 0.55 -7.44 -15.51
C PRO A 72 -0.77 -6.95 -16.10
N SER A 73 -1.69 -6.47 -15.28
CA SER A 73 -3.05 -6.18 -15.77
C SER A 73 -3.70 -4.96 -15.12
N ILE A 74 -3.35 -4.61 -13.89
CA ILE A 74 -3.98 -3.51 -13.15
C ILE A 74 -2.92 -2.81 -12.30
N LEU A 75 -2.97 -1.49 -12.27
CA LEU A 75 -2.28 -0.67 -11.29
C LEU A 75 -3.29 0.00 -10.36
N ILE A 76 -3.18 -0.24 -9.07
CA ILE A 76 -3.91 0.49 -8.03
C ILE A 76 -3.01 1.58 -7.46
N VAL A 77 -3.46 2.82 -7.57
CA VAL A 77 -2.86 3.97 -6.89
C VAL A 77 -3.70 4.24 -5.64
N PRO A 78 -3.17 3.98 -4.42
CA PRO A 78 -3.96 4.09 -3.19
C PRO A 78 -4.60 5.47 -3.01
N HIS A 79 -3.81 6.52 -3.18
CA HIS A 79 -4.26 7.92 -3.19
C HIS A 79 -3.15 8.82 -3.77
N GLN A 80 -3.40 10.13 -3.83
CA GLN A 80 -2.52 11.08 -4.52
C GLN A 80 -1.06 11.15 -4.03
N LEU A 81 -0.79 10.83 -2.76
CA LEU A 81 0.58 10.83 -2.24
C LEU A 81 1.41 9.63 -2.74
N HIS A 82 0.73 8.59 -3.23
CA HIS A 82 1.33 7.38 -3.79
C HIS A 82 1.27 7.30 -5.31
N ALA A 83 0.93 8.41 -5.98
CA ALA A 83 0.82 8.46 -7.45
C ALA A 83 2.16 8.74 -8.17
N MET A 84 3.25 8.97 -7.44
CA MET A 84 4.52 9.50 -7.97
C MET A 84 5.14 8.69 -9.13
N ASP A 85 5.00 7.37 -9.14
CA ASP A 85 5.54 6.51 -10.19
C ASP A 85 4.46 5.87 -11.08
N ALA A 86 3.18 6.19 -10.86
CA ALA A 86 2.07 5.61 -11.59
C ALA A 86 2.16 5.87 -13.11
N HIS A 87 2.59 7.06 -13.52
CA HIS A 87 2.80 7.38 -14.93
C HIS A 87 3.85 6.48 -15.58
N GLY A 88 5.00 6.25 -14.93
CA GLY A 88 6.03 5.35 -15.42
C GLY A 88 5.53 3.93 -15.60
N PHE A 89 4.72 3.42 -14.66
CA PHE A 89 4.08 2.11 -14.75
C PHE A 89 3.09 2.03 -15.91
N GLN A 90 2.22 3.01 -16.05
CA GLN A 90 1.27 3.05 -17.17
C GLN A 90 1.97 3.12 -18.51
N ALA A 91 2.98 3.98 -18.64
CA ALA A 91 3.73 4.13 -19.89
C ALA A 91 4.53 2.88 -20.28
N ARG A 92 5.15 2.19 -19.31
CA ARG A 92 6.00 1.02 -19.60
C ARG A 92 5.20 -0.28 -19.73
N LEU A 93 4.15 -0.48 -18.93
CA LEU A 93 3.43 -1.75 -18.86
C LEU A 93 2.02 -1.69 -19.48
N GLY A 94 1.55 -0.50 -19.90
CA GLY A 94 0.23 -0.33 -20.51
C GLY A 94 -0.94 -0.61 -19.56
N LEU A 95 -0.73 -0.47 -18.23
CA LEU A 95 -1.71 -0.87 -17.24
C LEU A 95 -2.85 0.15 -17.11
N PRO A 96 -4.11 -0.29 -17.05
CA PRO A 96 -5.19 0.55 -16.56
C PRO A 96 -4.97 0.90 -15.09
N VAL A 97 -5.24 2.17 -14.74
CA VAL A 97 -5.01 2.73 -13.41
C VAL A 97 -6.34 2.92 -12.69
N PHE A 98 -6.42 2.36 -11.49
CA PHE A 98 -7.55 2.51 -10.59
C PHE A 98 -7.14 3.23 -9.32
N THR A 99 -8.03 4.05 -8.79
CA THR A 99 -7.84 4.77 -7.53
C THR A 99 -9.17 4.98 -6.81
N SER A 100 -9.14 5.41 -5.56
CA SER A 100 -10.37 5.74 -4.85
C SER A 100 -11.09 6.93 -5.51
N ARG A 101 -12.42 6.95 -5.44
CA ARG A 101 -13.23 8.06 -5.97
C ARG A 101 -12.77 9.43 -5.44
N ALA A 102 -12.39 9.49 -4.17
CA ALA A 102 -11.89 10.72 -3.53
C ALA A 102 -10.53 11.20 -4.08
N ALA A 103 -9.73 10.31 -4.67
CA ALA A 103 -8.40 10.63 -5.19
C ALA A 103 -8.37 10.89 -6.71
N VAL A 104 -9.44 10.56 -7.44
CA VAL A 104 -9.50 10.60 -8.92
C VAL A 104 -8.94 11.90 -9.50
N GLU A 105 -9.42 13.06 -9.07
CA GLU A 105 -9.00 14.35 -9.65
C GLU A 105 -7.50 14.60 -9.47
N LYS A 106 -6.98 14.31 -8.27
CA LYS A 106 -5.57 14.56 -7.93
C LYS A 106 -4.64 13.55 -8.60
N VAL A 107 -5.06 12.28 -8.70
CA VAL A 107 -4.29 11.24 -9.39
C VAL A 107 -4.31 11.48 -10.90
N ARG A 108 -5.45 11.93 -11.47
CA ARG A 108 -5.58 12.27 -12.90
C ARG A 108 -4.65 13.39 -13.34
N ALA A 109 -4.26 14.28 -12.44
CA ALA A 109 -3.24 15.29 -12.73
C ALA A 109 -1.83 14.72 -12.97
N ILE A 110 -1.59 13.45 -12.61
CA ILE A 110 -0.29 12.76 -12.68
C ILE A 110 -0.31 11.65 -13.73
N VAL A 111 -1.40 10.87 -13.79
CA VAL A 111 -1.55 9.70 -14.67
C VAL A 111 -3.00 9.58 -15.13
N LYS A 112 -3.23 9.02 -16.32
CA LYS A 112 -4.59 8.71 -16.76
C LYS A 112 -5.24 7.71 -15.80
N VAL A 113 -6.38 8.06 -15.23
CA VAL A 113 -7.20 7.18 -14.40
C VAL A 113 -8.26 6.53 -15.26
N ASP A 114 -8.31 5.21 -15.27
CA ASP A 114 -9.20 4.41 -16.09
C ASP A 114 -10.45 3.93 -15.32
N GLY A 115 -10.39 3.93 -13.96
CA GLY A 115 -11.55 3.58 -13.14
C GLY A 115 -11.35 3.85 -11.66
N THR A 116 -12.38 3.58 -10.88
CA THR A 116 -12.38 3.67 -9.42
C THR A 116 -12.25 2.29 -8.77
N LEU A 117 -11.94 2.25 -7.46
CA LEU A 117 -11.76 0.98 -6.74
C LEU A 117 -13.02 0.12 -6.74
N GLU A 118 -14.21 0.74 -6.84
CA GLU A 118 -15.50 0.04 -6.92
C GLU A 118 -15.69 -0.69 -8.26
N GLU A 119 -14.96 -0.25 -9.30
CA GLU A 119 -15.00 -0.83 -10.66
C GLU A 119 -13.93 -1.89 -10.88
N LEU A 120 -13.11 -2.19 -9.85
CA LEU A 120 -12.14 -3.28 -9.93
C LEU A 120 -12.85 -4.62 -10.21
N PRO A 121 -12.25 -5.47 -11.07
CA PRO A 121 -12.77 -6.82 -11.29
C PRO A 121 -12.90 -7.58 -9.96
N LYS A 122 -14.04 -8.21 -9.74
CA LYS A 122 -14.25 -9.08 -8.60
C LYS A 122 -13.42 -10.34 -8.75
N ASP A 123 -12.63 -10.68 -7.75
CA ASP A 123 -11.80 -11.88 -7.73
C ASP A 123 -11.72 -12.43 -6.30
N PRO A 124 -11.83 -13.75 -6.10
CA PRO A 124 -11.77 -14.35 -4.77
C PRO A 124 -10.42 -14.14 -4.07
N ALA A 125 -9.34 -13.92 -4.82
CA ALA A 125 -8.00 -13.69 -4.28
C ALA A 125 -7.79 -12.26 -3.78
N LEU A 126 -8.58 -11.27 -4.25
CA LEU A 126 -8.40 -9.87 -3.88
C LEU A 126 -9.74 -9.16 -3.68
N ARG A 127 -9.95 -8.62 -2.48
CA ARG A 127 -11.09 -7.76 -2.17
C ARG A 127 -10.62 -6.40 -1.68
N CYS A 128 -11.16 -5.34 -2.27
CA CYS A 128 -10.95 -3.98 -1.83
C CYS A 128 -12.02 -3.59 -0.79
N GLU A 129 -11.59 -3.05 0.36
CA GLU A 129 -12.42 -2.62 1.48
C GLU A 129 -12.18 -1.12 1.72
N PRO A 130 -13.01 -0.23 1.19
CA PRO A 130 -12.89 1.21 1.46
C PRO A 130 -12.98 1.48 2.97
N LEU A 131 -12.13 2.41 3.44
CA LEU A 131 -12.11 2.87 4.83
C LEU A 131 -12.89 4.17 4.96
N ALA A 132 -14.01 4.10 5.66
CA ALA A 132 -14.81 5.28 5.95
C ALA A 132 -14.05 6.29 6.82
N GLY A 133 -14.45 7.55 6.76
CA GLY A 133 -13.85 8.62 7.56
C GLY A 133 -12.48 9.06 7.09
N THR A 134 -12.05 8.70 5.87
CA THR A 134 -10.80 9.15 5.26
C THR A 134 -11.05 10.10 4.09
N LYS A 135 -10.41 11.27 4.10
CA LYS A 135 -10.53 12.30 3.03
C LYS A 135 -9.83 11.92 1.73
N PHE A 136 -8.81 11.05 1.82
CA PHE A 136 -8.02 10.63 0.66
C PHE A 136 -8.55 9.35 0.02
N GLY A 137 -9.62 8.76 0.61
CA GLY A 137 -10.22 7.54 0.10
C GLY A 137 -9.35 6.32 0.31
N GLU A 138 -8.79 6.17 1.51
CA GLU A 138 -8.05 4.97 1.90
C GLU A 138 -8.88 3.71 1.74
N ALA A 139 -8.22 2.63 1.41
CA ALA A 139 -8.80 1.29 1.39
C ALA A 139 -7.81 0.28 1.98
N ALA A 140 -8.34 -0.75 2.60
CA ALA A 140 -7.61 -1.96 2.89
C ALA A 140 -7.86 -2.99 1.78
N TYR A 141 -6.89 -3.88 1.56
CA TYR A 141 -7.04 -4.92 0.56
C TYR A 141 -6.86 -6.28 1.24
N VAL A 142 -7.90 -7.10 1.16
CA VAL A 142 -7.89 -8.47 1.67
C VAL A 142 -7.37 -9.38 0.57
N VAL A 143 -6.19 -9.95 0.75
CA VAL A 143 -5.62 -10.96 -0.15
C VAL A 143 -5.85 -12.34 0.45
N ARG A 144 -6.50 -13.23 -0.30
CA ARG A 144 -6.81 -14.60 0.11
C ARG A 144 -5.88 -15.60 -0.55
N THR A 145 -5.28 -16.48 0.26
CA THR A 145 -4.51 -17.64 -0.18
C THR A 145 -5.08 -18.87 0.53
N GLY A 146 -6.01 -19.55 -0.11
CA GLY A 146 -6.79 -20.60 0.53
C GLY A 146 -7.53 -20.06 1.77
N PRO A 147 -7.37 -20.69 2.96
CA PRO A 147 -8.03 -20.23 4.19
C PRO A 147 -7.35 -19.01 4.81
N ARG A 148 -6.12 -18.66 4.40
CA ARG A 148 -5.34 -17.55 4.95
C ARG A 148 -5.76 -16.22 4.34
N ALA A 149 -5.69 -15.15 5.15
CA ALA A 149 -5.88 -13.78 4.71
C ALA A 149 -4.67 -12.93 5.06
N SER A 150 -4.27 -12.06 4.13
CA SER A 150 -3.33 -10.96 4.36
C SER A 150 -4.07 -9.64 4.19
N LEU A 151 -3.90 -8.70 5.10
CA LEU A 151 -4.46 -7.35 4.99
C LEU A 151 -3.38 -6.36 4.58
N ILE A 152 -3.55 -5.75 3.42
CA ILE A 152 -2.68 -4.68 2.94
C ILE A 152 -3.29 -3.34 3.36
N PHE A 153 -2.48 -2.46 3.95
CA PHE A 153 -2.82 -1.07 4.25
C PHE A 153 -1.83 -0.13 3.56
N CYS A 154 -2.31 1.04 3.14
CA CYS A 154 -1.45 2.13 2.72
C CYS A 154 -1.05 2.98 3.94
N ASP A 155 -1.53 4.22 4.03
CA ASP A 155 -1.18 5.14 5.12
C ASP A 155 -2.12 5.05 6.33
N ALA A 156 -3.27 4.36 6.18
CA ALA A 156 -4.21 4.15 7.28
C ALA A 156 -3.59 3.36 8.45
N VAL A 157 -2.70 2.42 8.15
CA VAL A 157 -1.92 1.69 9.17
C VAL A 157 -0.50 1.47 8.65
N ILE A 158 0.47 2.09 9.29
CA ILE A 158 1.90 1.94 9.02
C ILE A 158 2.59 1.23 10.20
N ASN A 159 3.74 0.57 9.95
CA ASN A 159 4.54 -0.10 10.98
C ASN A 159 6.02 0.26 10.84
N SER A 160 6.32 1.54 10.82
CA SER A 160 7.69 2.05 10.66
C SER A 160 8.39 2.19 12.00
N ARG A 161 9.52 1.52 12.16
CA ARG A 161 10.37 1.61 13.35
C ARG A 161 11.16 2.92 13.38
N HIS A 162 11.64 3.30 14.55
CA HIS A 162 12.47 4.49 14.69
C HIS A 162 13.80 4.30 13.96
N GLY A 163 14.12 5.23 13.05
CA GLY A 163 15.45 5.36 12.48
C GLY A 163 16.40 6.13 13.41
N GLY A 164 17.71 6.02 13.16
CA GLY A 164 18.74 6.81 13.85
C GLY A 164 18.94 8.21 13.27
N GLY A 165 19.73 9.04 14.00
CA GLY A 165 20.12 10.36 13.56
C GLY A 165 19.00 11.41 13.57
N PHE A 166 19.33 12.62 13.04
CA PHE A 166 18.40 13.74 13.02
C PHE A 166 17.11 13.48 12.22
N ALA A 167 17.24 12.80 11.08
CA ALA A 167 16.07 12.42 10.27
C ALA A 167 15.12 11.47 11.02
N GLY A 168 15.65 10.46 11.71
CA GLY A 168 14.87 9.56 12.55
C GLY A 168 14.17 10.29 13.71
N PHE A 169 14.84 11.25 14.33
CA PHE A 169 14.24 12.11 15.35
C PHE A 169 13.08 12.93 14.78
N LEU A 170 13.25 13.55 13.61
CA LEU A 170 12.19 14.33 12.96
C LEU A 170 10.99 13.46 12.60
N PHE A 171 11.20 12.27 12.01
CA PHE A 171 10.12 11.33 11.71
C PHE A 171 9.38 10.85 12.95
N ARG A 172 10.09 10.67 14.07
CA ARG A 172 9.46 10.37 15.36
C ARG A 172 8.60 11.54 15.84
N LEU A 173 9.09 12.76 15.78
CA LEU A 173 8.35 13.98 16.18
C LEU A 173 7.08 14.17 15.34
N LEU A 174 7.16 13.92 14.03
CA LEU A 174 6.02 13.98 13.10
C LEU A 174 5.08 12.76 13.21
N GLY A 175 5.41 11.79 14.05
CA GLY A 175 4.58 10.61 14.28
C GLY A 175 4.61 9.56 13.16
N PHE A 176 5.57 9.60 12.24
CA PHE A 176 5.73 8.61 11.16
C PHE A 176 6.32 7.28 11.63
N THR A 177 6.98 7.25 12.78
CA THR A 177 7.62 6.05 13.32
C THR A 177 7.16 5.77 14.75
N GLY A 178 7.24 4.52 15.19
CA GLY A 178 6.82 4.11 16.52
C GLY A 178 7.15 2.67 16.84
N PRO A 179 6.94 2.23 18.10
CA PRO A 179 7.15 0.84 18.49
C PRO A 179 6.04 -0.10 18.00
N GLU A 180 4.90 0.45 17.59
CA GLU A 180 3.72 -0.31 17.18
C GLU A 180 3.05 0.29 15.96
N PRO A 181 2.26 -0.54 15.21
CA PRO A 181 1.48 -0.08 14.09
C PRO A 181 0.51 1.05 14.47
N LYS A 182 0.42 2.04 13.60
CA LYS A 182 -0.43 3.22 13.80
C LYS A 182 -0.64 3.98 12.49
N MET A 183 -1.58 4.90 12.45
CA MET A 183 -1.61 5.95 11.44
C MET A 183 -0.56 7.02 11.78
N ALA A 184 0.19 7.50 10.78
CA ALA A 184 1.16 8.57 10.98
C ALA A 184 0.47 9.85 11.49
N GLY A 185 1.03 10.49 12.53
CA GLY A 185 0.39 11.62 13.21
C GLY A 185 0.11 12.81 12.27
N ALA A 186 1.10 13.21 11.48
CA ALA A 186 0.95 14.30 10.52
C ALA A 186 -0.04 13.96 9.38
N TYR A 187 -0.11 12.68 8.97
CA TYR A 187 -1.07 12.21 7.99
C TYR A 187 -2.49 12.20 8.58
N LYS A 188 -2.67 11.68 9.79
CA LYS A 188 -3.93 11.60 10.51
C LYS A 188 -4.65 12.96 10.56
N LEU A 189 -3.94 14.04 10.90
CA LEU A 189 -4.50 15.39 10.96
C LEU A 189 -5.08 15.87 9.62
N ARG A 190 -4.54 15.42 8.50
CA ARG A 190 -4.96 15.82 7.15
C ARG A 190 -5.97 14.86 6.54
N ALA A 191 -5.83 13.58 6.82
CA ALA A 191 -6.54 12.51 6.11
C ALA A 191 -7.81 12.04 6.82
N VAL A 192 -7.92 12.17 8.15
CA VAL A 192 -9.09 11.69 8.90
C VAL A 192 -10.16 12.77 8.99
N SER A 193 -11.39 12.45 8.59
CA SER A 193 -12.57 13.30 8.73
C SER A 193 -13.57 12.76 9.75
N ASP A 194 -13.65 11.42 9.92
CA ASP A 194 -14.49 10.77 10.92
C ASP A 194 -13.71 9.62 11.57
N LYS A 195 -13.21 9.89 12.76
CA LYS A 195 -12.44 8.91 13.55
C LYS A 195 -13.26 7.70 13.97
N ALA A 196 -14.55 7.88 14.30
CA ALA A 196 -15.40 6.80 14.75
C ALA A 196 -15.70 5.84 13.59
N ALA A 197 -15.94 6.35 12.39
CA ALA A 197 -16.14 5.54 11.21
C ALA A 197 -14.88 4.74 10.87
N LEU A 198 -13.71 5.39 10.82
CA LEU A 198 -12.43 4.72 10.56
C LEU A 198 -12.14 3.64 11.60
N LYS A 199 -12.33 3.95 12.89
CA LYS A 199 -12.13 2.97 13.97
C LYS A 199 -13.02 1.74 13.80
N ARG A 200 -14.31 1.92 13.47
CA ARG A 200 -15.23 0.79 13.22
C ARG A 200 -14.74 -0.10 12.08
N ASP A 201 -14.29 0.50 10.98
CA ASP A 201 -13.79 -0.27 9.84
C ASP A 201 -12.50 -1.04 10.16
N LEU A 202 -11.55 -0.42 10.87
CA LEU A 202 -10.33 -1.10 11.31
C LEU A 202 -10.64 -2.27 12.25
N LEU A 203 -11.57 -2.10 13.21
CA LEU A 203 -12.00 -3.17 14.12
C LEU A 203 -12.66 -4.32 13.35
N ARG A 204 -13.55 -4.02 12.40
CA ARG A 204 -14.17 -5.02 11.51
C ARG A 204 -13.12 -5.78 10.69
N LEU A 205 -12.10 -5.09 10.18
CA LEU A 205 -11.01 -5.72 9.43
C LEU A 205 -10.12 -6.59 10.31
N ALA A 206 -9.91 -6.23 11.57
CA ALA A 206 -9.19 -7.06 12.53
C ALA A 206 -9.88 -8.42 12.78
N ASP A 207 -11.19 -8.50 12.54
CA ASP A 207 -11.97 -9.75 12.63
C ASP A 207 -12.02 -10.55 11.32
N THR A 208 -11.17 -10.22 10.34
CA THR A 208 -11.10 -10.96 9.07
C THR A 208 -10.77 -12.44 9.34
N PRO A 209 -11.64 -13.40 8.95
CA PRO A 209 -11.38 -14.81 9.18
C PRO A 209 -10.08 -15.26 8.50
N GLY A 210 -9.26 -16.03 9.20
CA GLY A 210 -7.99 -16.53 8.68
C GLY A 210 -6.89 -15.48 8.52
N LEU A 211 -7.01 -14.33 9.20
CA LEU A 211 -5.98 -13.27 9.17
C LEU A 211 -4.66 -13.78 9.77
N VAL A 212 -3.64 -13.87 8.93
CA VAL A 212 -2.29 -14.35 9.32
C VAL A 212 -1.24 -13.25 9.25
N ARG A 213 -1.51 -12.15 8.56
CA ARG A 213 -0.56 -11.02 8.48
C ARG A 213 -1.21 -9.69 8.12
N MET A 214 -0.59 -8.63 8.58
CA MET A 214 -0.83 -7.25 8.15
C MET A 214 0.40 -6.76 7.37
N VAL A 215 0.18 -6.27 6.16
CA VAL A 215 1.23 -5.87 5.21
C VAL A 215 1.09 -4.38 4.90
N PRO A 216 1.80 -3.49 5.61
CA PRO A 216 1.69 -2.06 5.39
C PRO A 216 2.54 -1.61 4.19
N SER A 217 2.14 -0.52 3.53
CA SER A 217 2.97 0.15 2.52
C SER A 217 4.19 0.84 3.12
N HIS A 218 4.21 1.08 4.43
CA HIS A 218 5.34 1.68 5.14
C HIS A 218 5.71 0.85 6.37
N GLY A 219 6.95 0.33 6.38
CA GLY A 219 7.51 -0.41 7.51
C GLY A 219 7.39 -1.93 7.41
N GLU A 220 7.41 -2.61 8.55
CA GLU A 220 7.56 -4.05 8.67
C GLU A 220 6.20 -4.78 8.59
N ILE A 221 6.21 -5.98 8.02
CA ILE A 221 5.06 -6.89 8.01
C ILE A 221 4.83 -7.41 9.45
N VAL A 222 3.58 -7.50 9.85
CA VAL A 222 3.18 -8.04 11.17
C VAL A 222 2.56 -9.41 10.98
N THR A 223 3.17 -10.43 11.60
CA THR A 223 2.73 -11.84 11.51
C THR A 223 2.34 -12.45 12.87
N GLU A 224 2.90 -11.97 13.97
CA GLU A 224 2.65 -12.57 15.30
C GLU A 224 1.23 -12.30 15.82
N ASP A 225 0.75 -11.06 15.73
CA ASP A 225 -0.59 -10.68 16.19
C ASP A 225 -1.17 -9.60 15.28
N PRO A 226 -1.45 -9.92 14.01
CA PRO A 226 -1.94 -8.93 13.06
C PRO A 226 -3.29 -8.33 13.45
N ALA A 227 -4.19 -9.13 14.02
CA ALA A 227 -5.49 -8.65 14.50
C ALA A 227 -5.35 -7.67 15.66
N GLY A 228 -4.55 -8.00 16.67
CA GLY A 228 -4.27 -7.10 17.79
C GLY A 228 -3.54 -5.83 17.36
N ALA A 229 -2.60 -5.92 16.41
CA ALA A 229 -1.93 -4.77 15.84
C ALA A 229 -2.90 -3.79 15.18
N ILE A 230 -3.87 -4.28 14.40
CA ILE A 230 -4.90 -3.46 13.75
C ILE A 230 -5.84 -2.85 14.82
N ARG A 231 -6.23 -3.60 15.85
CA ARG A 231 -7.05 -3.07 16.96
C ARG A 231 -6.34 -1.95 17.72
N ARG A 232 -5.04 -2.12 18.03
CA ARG A 232 -4.22 -1.05 18.65
C ARG A 232 -4.10 0.18 17.76
N ALA A 233 -3.99 0.00 16.45
CA ALA A 233 -3.99 1.11 15.50
C ALA A 233 -5.36 1.83 15.47
N ALA A 234 -6.47 1.08 15.53
CA ALA A 234 -7.84 1.62 15.57
C ALA A 234 -8.12 2.46 16.81
N GLU A 235 -7.56 2.10 17.97
CA GLU A 235 -7.71 2.89 19.20
C GLU A 235 -6.97 4.22 19.16
N ARG A 236 -5.95 4.31 18.31
CA ARG A 236 -5.14 5.52 18.10
C ARG A 236 -5.57 6.35 16.89
N ALA A 237 -6.60 5.91 16.17
CA ALA A 237 -7.12 6.55 14.95
C ALA A 237 -7.81 7.91 15.20
#